data_892b8d38c127ddb40f6f384a91a48c06
#
_entry.id   892b8d38c127ddb40f6f384a91a48c06
#
_cell.length_a   1.000
_cell.length_b   1.000
_cell.length_c   1.000
_cell.angle_alpha   90.00
_cell.angle_beta   90.00
_cell.angle_gamma   90.00
#
_symmetry.space_group_name_H-M   'P 1'
#
loop_
_entity.id
_entity.type
_entity.pdbx_description
1 polymer ?
#
loop_
_entity_poly.entity_id
_entity_poly.type
_entity_poly.pdbx_seq_one_letter_code
_entity_poly.pdbx_strand_id
1 'polypeptide(L)'
;MKTQSENKCFEGMQGVYQHWSEACDCDMTFGIFMPSIATTEPVPLVWYLSGLTCTHENAMTKAGAQAAAEEFGVAIVFPDTSPRGSNVPDDDDYDLGQGAGFYLNATKKPWVNNFQMWDYITVDLTDVLSKNFNVDMARQSIMGHSMGGHGALTIGMGMPGRFKSISALAPICNPTGADWGRKQLAAYLGDNEQSWVKHDSSILMLSEGFDGKVLIDIGSKDQFIDLLRPETLASAMTERRQSGEFRIQSGYDHSYFFVSTFVDDHVAFHADLLNNE
;
A
#
# COMPACT_ATOMS: atom_id res chain seq x y z
N MET A 1 2.78 -21.86 4.20
CA MET A 1 1.88 -21.18 3.24
C MET A 1 0.89 -22.21 2.68
N LYS A 2 -0.37 -21.81 2.49
CA LYS A 2 -1.45 -22.64 1.95
C LYS A 2 -2.03 -21.93 0.72
N THR A 3 -2.10 -22.63 -0.42
CA THR A 3 -2.77 -22.14 -1.62
C THR A 3 -4.28 -22.15 -1.43
N GLN A 4 -4.94 -21.03 -1.68
CA GLN A 4 -6.39 -20.88 -1.69
C GLN A 4 -6.93 -21.02 -3.12
N SER A 5 -6.30 -20.34 -4.08
CA SER A 5 -6.61 -20.45 -5.50
C SER A 5 -5.40 -20.05 -6.36
N GLU A 6 -5.36 -20.59 -7.58
CA GLU A 6 -4.45 -20.18 -8.64
C GLU A 6 -5.21 -20.17 -9.96
N ASN A 7 -5.16 -19.06 -10.67
CA ASN A 7 -5.90 -18.88 -11.91
C ASN A 7 -4.99 -18.31 -12.99
N LYS A 8 -5.02 -18.88 -14.19
CA LYS A 8 -4.38 -18.22 -15.33
C LYS A 8 -5.00 -16.86 -15.54
N CYS A 9 -4.15 -15.82 -15.65
CA CYS A 9 -4.56 -14.47 -15.86
C CYS A 9 -3.59 -13.84 -16.86
N PHE A 10 -4.08 -13.43 -18.03
CA PHE A 10 -3.25 -13.13 -19.20
C PHE A 10 -2.33 -14.34 -19.51
N GLU A 11 -1.02 -14.16 -19.69
CA GLU A 11 -0.10 -15.29 -19.81
C GLU A 11 0.53 -15.70 -18.48
N GLY A 12 0.32 -14.91 -17.42
CA GLY A 12 0.79 -15.17 -16.05
C GLY A 12 -0.20 -15.93 -15.18
N MET A 13 0.01 -15.84 -13.88
CA MET A 13 -0.78 -16.52 -12.84
C MET A 13 -1.19 -15.55 -11.73
N GLN A 14 -2.49 -15.46 -11.45
CA GLN A 14 -3.01 -14.82 -10.25
C GLN A 14 -3.26 -15.85 -9.16
N GLY A 15 -2.47 -15.80 -8.09
CA GLY A 15 -2.63 -16.67 -6.93
C GLY A 15 -3.24 -15.95 -5.74
N VAL A 16 -3.87 -16.73 -4.84
CA VAL A 16 -4.29 -16.31 -3.50
C VAL A 16 -3.76 -17.33 -2.51
N TYR A 17 -3.10 -16.85 -1.46
CA TYR A 17 -2.41 -17.66 -0.48
C TYR A 17 -2.68 -17.19 0.94
N GLN A 18 -2.61 -18.12 1.87
CA GLN A 18 -2.74 -17.87 3.30
C GLN A 18 -1.51 -18.38 4.03
N HIS A 19 -1.06 -17.62 5.02
CA HIS A 19 0.02 -18.04 5.90
C HIS A 19 -0.19 -17.50 7.32
N TRP A 20 0.40 -18.16 8.29
CA TRP A 20 0.49 -17.63 9.64
C TRP A 20 1.44 -16.44 9.66
N SER A 21 1.02 -15.34 10.28
CA SER A 21 1.86 -14.16 10.54
C SER A 21 2.23 -14.12 12.02
N GLU A 22 3.52 -14.13 12.30
CA GLU A 22 4.02 -13.97 13.66
C GLU A 22 3.77 -12.56 14.20
N ALA A 23 3.88 -11.55 13.33
CA ALA A 23 3.63 -10.16 13.69
C ALA A 23 2.16 -9.93 14.05
N CYS A 24 1.22 -10.46 13.25
CA CYS A 24 -0.21 -10.27 13.45
C CYS A 24 -0.86 -11.30 14.37
N ASP A 25 -0.15 -12.35 14.79
CA ASP A 25 -0.65 -13.48 15.61
C ASP A 25 -1.96 -14.06 15.06
N CYS A 26 -2.03 -14.22 13.72
CA CYS A 26 -3.18 -14.80 13.02
C CYS A 26 -2.82 -15.27 11.62
N ASP A 27 -3.75 -16.00 10.99
CA ASP A 27 -3.66 -16.30 9.56
C ASP A 27 -3.92 -15.05 8.73
N MET A 28 -2.96 -14.71 7.86
CA MET A 28 -3.05 -13.59 6.92
C MET A 28 -3.19 -14.12 5.48
N THR A 29 -3.97 -13.40 4.68
CA THR A 29 -4.20 -13.74 3.27
C THR A 29 -3.63 -12.66 2.36
N PHE A 30 -3.07 -13.05 1.23
CA PHE A 30 -2.61 -12.14 0.20
C PHE A 30 -2.86 -12.70 -1.20
N GLY A 31 -3.03 -11.83 -2.17
CA GLY A 31 -2.99 -12.16 -3.58
C GLY A 31 -1.63 -11.82 -4.17
N ILE A 32 -1.20 -12.55 -5.21
CA ILE A 32 -0.03 -12.17 -6.00
C ILE A 32 -0.27 -12.51 -7.47
N PHE A 33 0.03 -11.57 -8.35
CA PHE A 33 0.16 -11.81 -9.77
C PHE A 33 1.63 -12.04 -10.12
N MET A 34 1.91 -13.18 -10.76
CA MET A 34 3.22 -13.52 -11.29
C MET A 34 3.16 -13.48 -12.82
N PRO A 35 3.94 -12.60 -13.49
CA PRO A 35 3.98 -12.55 -14.95
C PRO A 35 4.63 -13.82 -15.51
N SER A 36 4.34 -14.14 -16.76
CA SER A 36 4.82 -15.37 -17.44
C SER A 36 6.35 -15.48 -17.44
N ILE A 37 7.07 -14.40 -17.55
CA ILE A 37 8.54 -14.34 -17.54
C ILE A 37 9.12 -14.82 -16.19
N ALA A 38 8.37 -14.76 -15.09
CA ALA A 38 8.79 -15.26 -13.79
C ALA A 38 9.05 -16.79 -13.77
N THR A 39 8.63 -17.52 -14.79
CA THR A 39 8.98 -18.93 -14.96
C THR A 39 10.44 -19.15 -15.34
N THR A 40 11.11 -18.15 -15.85
CA THR A 40 12.48 -18.26 -16.38
C THR A 40 13.50 -17.44 -15.60
N GLU A 41 13.08 -16.32 -14.99
CA GLU A 41 13.97 -15.43 -14.25
C GLU A 41 13.26 -14.73 -13.09
N PRO A 42 14.00 -14.29 -12.05
CA PRO A 42 13.40 -13.47 -10.98
C PRO A 42 12.92 -12.12 -11.50
N VAL A 43 11.68 -11.76 -11.16
CA VAL A 43 11.03 -10.51 -11.62
C VAL A 43 10.99 -9.46 -10.53
N PRO A 44 10.99 -8.16 -10.86
CA PRO A 44 10.75 -7.09 -9.89
C PRO A 44 9.39 -7.22 -9.22
N LEU A 45 9.25 -6.64 -8.03
CA LEU A 45 8.03 -6.70 -7.22
C LEU A 45 7.44 -5.32 -6.97
N VAL A 46 6.17 -5.17 -7.26
CA VAL A 46 5.36 -4.01 -6.88
C VAL A 46 4.40 -4.41 -5.76
N TRP A 47 4.45 -3.73 -4.63
CA TRP A 47 3.49 -3.85 -3.55
C TRP A 47 2.28 -2.98 -3.84
N TYR A 48 1.08 -3.55 -3.87
CA TYR A 48 -0.16 -2.80 -4.01
C TYR A 48 -0.98 -2.85 -2.72
N LEU A 49 -1.01 -1.76 -1.98
CA LEU A 49 -1.72 -1.63 -0.71
C LEU A 49 -3.15 -1.12 -0.94
N SER A 50 -4.15 -1.84 -0.43
CA SER A 50 -5.57 -1.49 -0.59
C SER A 50 -6.06 -0.48 0.46
N GLY A 51 -7.20 0.17 0.18
CA GLY A 51 -7.85 1.15 1.04
C GLY A 51 -8.63 0.55 2.20
N LEU A 52 -9.29 1.42 2.97
CA LEU A 52 -10.18 1.06 4.08
C LEU A 52 -11.27 0.07 3.64
N THR A 53 -11.64 -0.82 4.55
CA THR A 53 -12.66 -1.86 4.39
C THR A 53 -12.36 -2.91 3.32
N CYS A 54 -11.27 -2.74 2.57
CA CYS A 54 -10.84 -3.70 1.56
C CYS A 54 -10.15 -4.92 2.17
N THR A 55 -10.07 -5.97 1.37
CA THR A 55 -9.19 -7.12 1.56
C THR A 55 -8.15 -7.16 0.43
N HIS A 56 -7.35 -8.22 0.36
CA HIS A 56 -6.49 -8.51 -0.78
C HIS A 56 -7.26 -8.58 -2.11
N GLU A 57 -8.55 -8.93 -2.09
CA GLU A 57 -9.36 -9.13 -3.30
C GLU A 57 -9.71 -7.82 -4.01
N ASN A 58 -9.90 -6.71 -3.29
CA ASN A 58 -10.44 -5.50 -3.89
C ASN A 58 -9.56 -4.94 -5.00
N ALA A 59 -8.29 -4.67 -4.71
CA ALA A 59 -7.35 -4.19 -5.72
C ALA A 59 -7.07 -5.29 -6.77
N MET A 60 -6.83 -6.52 -6.32
CA MET A 60 -6.55 -7.67 -7.18
C MET A 60 -7.61 -7.87 -8.27
N THR A 61 -8.90 -7.68 -7.94
CA THR A 61 -10.01 -7.95 -8.90
C THR A 61 -10.53 -6.70 -9.60
N LYS A 62 -10.37 -5.50 -9.02
CA LYS A 62 -11.03 -4.29 -9.51
C LYS A 62 -10.07 -3.26 -10.13
N ALA A 63 -8.77 -3.31 -9.78
CA ALA A 63 -7.83 -2.32 -10.29
C ALA A 63 -7.48 -2.55 -11.77
N GLY A 64 -7.39 -3.82 -12.21
CA GLY A 64 -7.03 -4.17 -13.60
C GLY A 64 -5.53 -4.16 -13.88
N ALA A 65 -4.68 -4.11 -12.86
CA ALA A 65 -3.23 -3.96 -12.98
C ALA A 65 -2.48 -5.12 -13.65
N GLN A 66 -3.11 -6.31 -13.77
CA GLN A 66 -2.42 -7.52 -14.23
C GLN A 66 -1.99 -7.47 -15.69
N ALA A 67 -2.74 -6.77 -16.56
CA ALA A 67 -2.38 -6.61 -17.97
C ALA A 67 -1.05 -5.87 -18.11
N ALA A 68 -0.92 -4.72 -17.46
CA ALA A 68 0.31 -3.94 -17.45
C ALA A 68 1.45 -4.68 -16.75
N ALA A 69 1.14 -5.40 -15.66
CA ALA A 69 2.13 -6.22 -14.95
C ALA A 69 2.71 -7.34 -15.82
N GLU A 70 1.89 -8.01 -16.63
CA GLU A 70 2.35 -8.99 -17.62
C GLU A 70 3.20 -8.33 -18.70
N GLU A 71 2.73 -7.22 -19.27
CA GLU A 71 3.42 -6.49 -20.33
C GLU A 71 4.82 -6.03 -19.91
N PHE A 72 4.95 -5.50 -18.69
CA PHE A 72 6.21 -4.98 -18.17
C PHE A 72 7.06 -6.01 -17.40
N GLY A 73 6.58 -7.23 -17.23
CA GLY A 73 7.31 -8.30 -16.55
C GLY A 73 7.52 -8.05 -15.05
N VAL A 74 6.56 -7.44 -14.35
CA VAL A 74 6.63 -7.18 -12.90
C VAL A 74 5.60 -8.01 -12.14
N ALA A 75 5.96 -8.54 -10.98
CA ALA A 75 5.01 -9.16 -10.06
C ALA A 75 4.28 -8.07 -9.26
N ILE A 76 2.99 -8.31 -8.93
CA ILE A 76 2.23 -7.43 -8.03
C ILE A 76 1.67 -8.24 -6.88
N VAL A 77 2.03 -7.86 -5.64
CA VAL A 77 1.46 -8.46 -4.43
C VAL A 77 0.37 -7.56 -3.84
N PHE A 78 -0.75 -8.16 -3.45
CA PHE A 78 -1.93 -7.54 -2.86
C PHE A 78 -2.15 -8.10 -1.45
N PRO A 79 -1.55 -7.53 -0.39
CA PRO A 79 -1.79 -7.98 0.98
C PRO A 79 -3.20 -7.59 1.46
N ASP A 80 -3.70 -8.31 2.48
CA ASP A 80 -4.87 -7.85 3.21
C ASP A 80 -4.55 -6.54 3.95
N THR A 81 -5.58 -5.76 4.27
CA THR A 81 -5.46 -4.43 4.86
C THR A 81 -5.39 -4.45 6.39
N SER A 82 -5.65 -5.59 7.01
CA SER A 82 -5.59 -5.81 8.45
C SER A 82 -5.52 -7.31 8.79
N PRO A 83 -5.13 -7.67 9.99
CA PRO A 83 -5.45 -8.97 10.57
C PRO A 83 -6.97 -9.16 10.62
N ARG A 84 -7.42 -10.44 10.55
CA ARG A 84 -8.85 -10.81 10.58
C ARG A 84 -9.07 -12.11 11.32
N GLY A 85 -10.29 -12.27 11.84
CA GLY A 85 -10.72 -13.51 12.49
C GLY A 85 -11.42 -13.28 13.82
N SER A 86 -12.04 -14.32 14.38
CA SER A 86 -12.82 -14.24 15.62
C SER A 86 -12.00 -13.88 16.87
N ASN A 87 -10.69 -14.10 16.82
CA ASN A 87 -9.77 -13.81 17.92
C ASN A 87 -9.03 -12.48 17.72
N VAL A 88 -9.27 -11.79 16.61
CA VAL A 88 -8.69 -10.48 16.29
C VAL A 88 -9.67 -9.39 16.74
N PRO A 89 -9.23 -8.38 17.47
CA PRO A 89 -10.08 -7.25 17.87
C PRO A 89 -10.74 -6.59 16.65
N ASP A 90 -11.95 -6.10 16.86
CA ASP A 90 -12.73 -5.37 15.86
C ASP A 90 -13.43 -4.18 16.50
N ASP A 91 -14.03 -3.32 15.68
CA ASP A 91 -14.79 -2.15 16.09
C ASP A 91 -16.03 -2.00 15.20
N ASP A 92 -17.10 -1.40 15.74
CA ASP A 92 -18.31 -1.11 14.97
C ASP A 92 -18.12 0.04 13.96
N ASP A 93 -17.13 0.89 14.19
CA ASP A 93 -16.74 1.97 13.29
C ASP A 93 -15.91 1.43 12.13
N TYR A 94 -16.35 1.69 10.89
CA TYR A 94 -15.69 1.20 9.66
C TYR A 94 -14.21 1.58 9.51
N ASP A 95 -13.76 2.58 10.23
CA ASP A 95 -12.43 3.18 10.16
C ASP A 95 -11.51 2.74 11.32
N LEU A 96 -11.91 1.71 12.07
CA LEU A 96 -11.11 1.01 13.09
C LEU A 96 -11.28 -0.51 12.94
N GLY A 97 -10.35 -1.28 13.50
CA GLY A 97 -10.44 -2.74 13.51
C GLY A 97 -10.23 -3.40 12.16
N GLN A 98 -10.97 -4.49 11.90
CA GLN A 98 -10.79 -5.34 10.73
C GLN A 98 -11.14 -4.59 9.43
N GLY A 99 -10.15 -4.45 8.55
CA GLY A 99 -10.20 -3.64 7.33
C GLY A 99 -9.59 -2.25 7.45
N ALA A 100 -9.08 -1.88 8.65
CA ALA A 100 -8.59 -0.54 8.94
C ALA A 100 -7.21 -0.57 9.66
N GLY A 101 -6.26 -1.36 9.16
CA GLY A 101 -4.94 -1.54 9.80
C GLY A 101 -3.96 -0.38 9.63
N PHE A 102 -4.29 0.61 8.78
CA PHE A 102 -3.47 1.82 8.51
C PHE A 102 -1.99 1.56 8.23
N TYR A 103 -1.60 0.30 8.00
CA TYR A 103 -0.21 -0.13 7.72
C TYR A 103 0.80 0.34 8.76
N LEU A 104 0.37 0.42 10.02
CA LEU A 104 1.16 0.78 11.19
C LEU A 104 1.30 -0.40 12.17
N ASN A 105 2.15 -0.24 13.17
CA ASN A 105 2.22 -1.14 14.33
C ASN A 105 1.51 -0.47 15.51
N ALA A 106 0.39 -1.04 15.95
CA ALA A 106 -0.36 -0.54 17.08
C ALA A 106 0.41 -0.76 18.40
N THR A 107 0.29 0.20 19.31
CA THR A 107 0.91 0.16 20.64
C THR A 107 -0.11 0.13 21.78
N LYS A 108 -1.40 0.28 21.45
CA LYS A 108 -2.50 0.35 22.42
C LYS A 108 -3.38 -0.88 22.38
N LYS A 109 -3.88 -1.28 23.56
CA LYS A 109 -4.96 -2.28 23.63
C LYS A 109 -6.25 -1.69 23.08
N PRO A 110 -7.11 -2.50 22.42
CA PRO A 110 -6.95 -3.95 22.25
C PRO A 110 -6.05 -4.35 21.07
N TRP A 111 -5.56 -3.42 20.26
CA TRP A 111 -4.96 -3.60 18.94
C TRP A 111 -3.53 -4.18 18.96
N VAL A 112 -2.76 -3.89 20.02
CA VAL A 112 -1.31 -4.11 20.08
C VAL A 112 -0.85 -5.54 19.76
N ASN A 113 -1.68 -6.55 19.97
CA ASN A 113 -1.28 -7.94 19.75
C ASN A 113 -1.41 -8.38 18.29
N ASN A 114 -2.30 -7.76 17.53
CA ASN A 114 -2.62 -8.21 16.17
C ASN A 114 -2.36 -7.15 15.10
N PHE A 115 -2.62 -5.86 15.39
CA PHE A 115 -2.51 -4.80 14.38
C PHE A 115 -1.06 -4.34 14.22
N GLN A 116 -0.22 -5.24 13.66
CA GLN A 116 1.20 -5.02 13.42
C GLN A 116 1.48 -5.01 11.91
N MET A 117 0.71 -4.19 11.17
CA MET A 117 0.69 -4.22 9.71
C MET A 117 1.97 -3.70 9.07
N TRP A 118 2.72 -2.81 9.75
CA TRP A 118 4.05 -2.43 9.29
C TRP A 118 4.98 -3.65 9.27
N ASP A 119 5.10 -4.39 10.37
CA ASP A 119 5.96 -5.57 10.47
C ASP A 119 5.45 -6.69 9.56
N TYR A 120 4.13 -6.83 9.41
CA TYR A 120 3.56 -7.79 8.47
C TYR A 120 4.06 -7.56 7.04
N ILE A 121 3.97 -6.33 6.52
CA ILE A 121 4.42 -5.99 5.17
C ILE A 121 5.95 -6.08 5.05
N THR A 122 6.66 -5.50 6.03
CA THR A 122 8.10 -5.28 5.89
C THR A 122 8.96 -6.46 6.30
N VAL A 123 8.41 -7.39 7.07
CA VAL A 123 9.10 -8.58 7.59
C VAL A 123 8.39 -9.87 7.15
N ASP A 124 7.20 -10.17 7.69
CA ASP A 124 6.57 -11.49 7.54
C ASP A 124 6.25 -11.84 6.08
N LEU A 125 5.48 -10.96 5.41
CA LEU A 125 5.12 -11.21 4.01
C LEU A 125 6.33 -11.11 3.08
N THR A 126 7.28 -10.22 3.38
CA THR A 126 8.56 -10.14 2.68
C THR A 126 9.31 -11.49 2.70
N ASP A 127 9.39 -12.12 3.87
CA ASP A 127 10.02 -13.42 4.05
C ASP A 127 9.27 -14.54 3.31
N VAL A 128 7.94 -14.53 3.37
CA VAL A 128 7.08 -15.47 2.62
C VAL A 128 7.30 -15.35 1.11
N LEU A 129 7.31 -14.12 0.59
CA LEU A 129 7.49 -13.87 -0.85
C LEU A 129 8.86 -14.32 -1.34
N SER A 130 9.92 -13.95 -0.62
CA SER A 130 11.30 -14.32 -0.98
C SER A 130 11.56 -15.81 -1.02
N LYS A 131 10.86 -16.59 -0.20
CA LYS A 131 11.02 -18.05 -0.09
C LYS A 131 10.18 -18.85 -1.09
N ASN A 132 9.06 -18.29 -1.55
CA ASN A 132 8.06 -19.07 -2.28
C ASN A 132 7.82 -18.60 -3.71
N PHE A 133 8.28 -17.42 -4.10
CA PHE A 133 8.04 -16.84 -5.43
C PHE A 133 9.35 -16.41 -6.10
N ASN A 134 9.39 -16.49 -7.42
CA ASN A 134 10.55 -16.07 -8.20
C ASN A 134 10.57 -14.56 -8.40
N VAL A 135 10.72 -13.82 -7.29
CA VAL A 135 10.79 -12.36 -7.24
C VAL A 135 12.17 -11.88 -6.84
N ASP A 136 12.61 -10.78 -7.41
CA ASP A 136 13.87 -10.11 -7.04
C ASP A 136 13.59 -9.07 -5.94
N MET A 137 13.91 -9.43 -4.70
CA MET A 137 13.69 -8.57 -3.54
C MET A 137 14.63 -7.36 -3.46
N ALA A 138 15.61 -7.23 -4.35
CA ALA A 138 16.42 -6.02 -4.48
C ALA A 138 15.74 -4.96 -5.38
N ARG A 139 14.81 -5.39 -6.25
CA ARG A 139 14.06 -4.54 -7.15
C ARG A 139 12.60 -4.46 -6.72
N GLN A 140 12.30 -3.58 -5.77
CA GLN A 140 10.96 -3.39 -5.21
C GLN A 140 10.47 -1.96 -5.38
N SER A 141 9.17 -1.81 -5.62
CA SER A 141 8.45 -0.54 -5.56
C SER A 141 7.14 -0.71 -4.78
N ILE A 142 6.54 0.39 -4.33
CA ILE A 142 5.34 0.34 -3.50
C ILE A 142 4.31 1.36 -4.00
N MET A 143 3.06 0.89 -4.11
CA MET A 143 1.92 1.72 -4.46
C MET A 143 0.71 1.40 -3.60
N GLY A 144 -0.31 2.25 -3.65
CA GLY A 144 -1.57 1.96 -2.97
C GLY A 144 -2.66 2.98 -3.25
N HIS A 145 -3.88 2.63 -2.81
CA HIS A 145 -5.06 3.48 -2.93
C HIS A 145 -5.57 3.88 -1.55
N SER A 146 -5.92 5.16 -1.36
CA SER A 146 -6.56 5.67 -0.14
C SER A 146 -5.69 5.43 1.12
N MET A 147 -6.20 4.67 2.12
CA MET A 147 -5.42 4.19 3.26
C MET A 147 -4.16 3.41 2.79
N GLY A 148 -4.27 2.64 1.71
CA GLY A 148 -3.11 1.95 1.12
C GLY A 148 -2.11 2.91 0.47
N GLY A 149 -2.57 4.02 -0.11
CA GLY A 149 -1.71 5.09 -0.60
C GLY A 149 -0.95 5.77 0.55
N HIS A 150 -1.62 5.98 1.68
CA HIS A 150 -0.96 6.39 2.93
C HIS A 150 0.12 5.40 3.36
N GLY A 151 -0.23 4.10 3.40
CA GLY A 151 0.72 3.04 3.73
C GLY A 151 1.92 3.00 2.79
N ALA A 152 1.70 3.14 1.48
CA ALA A 152 2.76 3.17 0.48
C ALA A 152 3.73 4.33 0.72
N LEU A 153 3.21 5.52 1.00
CA LEU A 153 4.01 6.71 1.29
C LEU A 153 4.79 6.56 2.61
N THR A 154 4.13 6.15 3.69
CA THR A 154 4.79 6.06 5.01
C THR A 154 5.82 4.94 5.05
N ILE A 155 5.51 3.75 4.51
CA ILE A 155 6.47 2.63 4.44
C ILE A 155 7.62 2.97 3.50
N GLY A 156 7.31 3.53 2.32
CA GLY A 156 8.33 3.85 1.33
C GLY A 156 9.36 4.85 1.85
N MET A 157 8.92 5.95 2.46
CA MET A 157 9.81 6.95 3.07
C MET A 157 10.46 6.44 4.37
N GLY A 158 9.77 5.61 5.13
CA GLY A 158 10.27 5.05 6.39
C GLY A 158 11.31 3.93 6.23
N MET A 159 11.56 3.45 5.00
CA MET A 159 12.53 2.40 4.70
C MET A 159 13.50 2.83 3.58
N PRO A 160 14.42 3.76 3.87
CA PRO A 160 15.36 4.28 2.89
C PRO A 160 16.13 3.17 2.16
N GLY A 161 16.22 3.28 0.84
CA GLY A 161 16.96 2.35 -0.01
C GLY A 161 16.25 1.02 -0.33
N ARG A 162 15.10 0.73 0.28
CA ARG A 162 14.35 -0.51 -0.01
C ARG A 162 13.56 -0.43 -1.31
N PHE A 163 12.87 0.68 -1.53
CA PHE A 163 11.98 0.86 -2.68
C PHE A 163 12.61 1.81 -3.70
N LYS A 164 12.45 1.52 -4.99
CA LYS A 164 12.95 2.35 -6.10
C LYS A 164 12.01 3.50 -6.42
N SER A 165 10.72 3.31 -6.17
CA SER A 165 9.68 4.32 -6.40
C SER A 165 8.49 4.11 -5.48
N ILE A 166 7.75 5.20 -5.25
CA ILE A 166 6.49 5.22 -4.51
C ILE A 166 5.42 5.79 -5.42
N SER A 167 4.23 5.18 -5.45
CA SER A 167 3.09 5.86 -6.03
C SER A 167 1.82 5.71 -5.20
N ALA A 168 0.88 6.66 -5.34
CA ALA A 168 -0.36 6.61 -4.59
C ALA A 168 -1.53 7.21 -5.37
N LEU A 169 -2.66 6.50 -5.33
CA LEU A 169 -3.95 6.91 -5.86
C LEU A 169 -4.82 7.39 -4.69
N ALA A 170 -5.20 8.66 -4.70
CA ALA A 170 -6.02 9.29 -3.67
C ALA A 170 -5.59 8.97 -2.21
N PRO A 171 -4.30 9.15 -1.84
CA PRO A 171 -3.81 8.80 -0.51
C PRO A 171 -4.37 9.68 0.60
N ILE A 172 -4.43 9.13 1.83
CA ILE A 172 -4.55 9.97 3.04
C ILE A 172 -3.17 10.63 3.27
N CYS A 173 -3.11 11.94 3.10
CA CYS A 173 -1.83 12.67 3.05
C CYS A 173 -1.40 13.27 4.38
N ASN A 174 -2.37 13.73 5.20
CA ASN A 174 -2.07 14.41 6.47
C ASN A 174 -3.08 14.02 7.56
N PRO A 175 -3.02 12.77 8.06
CA PRO A 175 -3.95 12.31 9.08
C PRO A 175 -3.83 13.07 10.40
N THR A 176 -2.66 13.59 10.75
CA THR A 176 -2.48 14.40 11.97
C THR A 176 -3.17 15.76 11.91
N GLY A 177 -3.44 16.25 10.71
CA GLY A 177 -4.11 17.52 10.46
C GLY A 177 -5.64 17.45 10.36
N ALA A 178 -6.23 16.24 10.43
CA ALA A 178 -7.67 16.03 10.35
C ALA A 178 -8.18 15.29 11.59
N ASP A 179 -9.31 15.71 12.16
CA ASP A 179 -9.88 15.08 13.36
C ASP A 179 -10.15 13.58 13.13
N TRP A 180 -10.58 13.24 11.92
CA TRP A 180 -10.79 11.86 11.50
C TRP A 180 -9.49 11.05 11.58
N GLY A 181 -8.37 11.53 11.04
CA GLY A 181 -7.08 10.85 11.08
C GLY A 181 -6.50 10.76 12.50
N ARG A 182 -6.69 11.81 13.30
CA ARG A 182 -6.29 11.84 14.72
C ARG A 182 -7.01 10.77 15.55
N LYS A 183 -8.30 10.48 15.23
CA LYS A 183 -9.07 9.39 15.87
C LYS A 183 -8.37 8.04 15.72
N GLN A 184 -7.98 7.65 14.51
CA GLN A 184 -7.32 6.37 14.26
C GLN A 184 -5.92 6.32 14.89
N LEU A 185 -5.14 7.38 14.73
CA LEU A 185 -3.80 7.44 15.34
C LEU A 185 -3.86 7.35 16.86
N ALA A 186 -4.80 8.05 17.52
CA ALA A 186 -5.01 7.95 18.96
C ALA A 186 -5.44 6.55 19.38
N ALA A 187 -6.36 5.91 18.66
CA ALA A 187 -6.84 4.56 18.94
C ALA A 187 -5.71 3.52 18.88
N TYR A 188 -4.86 3.57 17.84
CA TYR A 188 -3.78 2.60 17.64
C TYR A 188 -2.50 2.92 18.41
N LEU A 189 -2.12 4.21 18.51
CA LEU A 189 -0.82 4.64 19.03
C LEU A 189 -0.90 5.37 20.38
N GLY A 190 -2.13 5.79 20.79
CA GLY A 190 -2.36 6.59 22.01
C GLY A 190 -2.14 8.07 21.78
N ASP A 191 -2.27 8.86 22.85
CA ASP A 191 -2.40 10.32 22.80
C ASP A 191 -1.08 11.08 22.62
N ASN A 192 0.04 10.37 22.53
CA ASN A 192 1.34 11.01 22.26
C ASN A 192 1.50 11.34 20.79
N GLU A 193 1.12 12.55 20.41
CA GLU A 193 1.18 13.04 19.01
C GLU A 193 2.57 12.94 18.38
N GLN A 194 3.64 12.95 19.16
CA GLN A 194 4.99 12.75 18.63
C GLN A 194 5.18 11.35 18.02
N SER A 195 4.43 10.35 18.50
CA SER A 195 4.44 9.01 17.91
C SER A 195 3.72 8.93 16.57
N TRP A 196 2.87 9.91 16.23
CA TRP A 196 2.09 9.94 14.99
C TRP A 196 2.88 10.48 13.81
N VAL A 197 3.94 11.26 14.06
CA VAL A 197 4.73 11.95 13.01
C VAL A 197 5.21 11.00 11.92
N LYS A 198 5.68 9.81 12.31
CA LYS A 198 6.14 8.77 11.37
C LYS A 198 5.01 8.09 10.58
N HIS A 199 3.77 8.42 10.89
CA HIS A 199 2.57 7.92 10.22
C HIS A 199 1.82 9.06 9.51
N ASP A 200 2.49 10.17 9.20
CA ASP A 200 1.95 11.27 8.42
C ASP A 200 2.85 11.54 7.21
N SER A 201 2.33 11.23 6.03
CA SER A 201 3.12 11.28 4.81
C SER A 201 3.54 12.70 4.42
N SER A 202 2.76 13.73 4.78
CA SER A 202 3.15 15.13 4.53
C SER A 202 4.30 15.56 5.44
N ILE A 203 4.27 15.15 6.71
CA ILE A 203 5.35 15.43 7.66
C ILE A 203 6.61 14.66 7.27
N LEU A 204 6.48 13.36 6.94
CA LEU A 204 7.62 12.55 6.46
C LEU A 204 8.24 13.13 5.18
N MET A 205 7.40 13.58 4.24
CA MET A 205 7.90 14.20 3.02
C MET A 205 8.74 15.45 3.33
N LEU A 206 8.34 16.26 4.31
CA LEU A 206 9.10 17.45 4.71
C LEU A 206 10.38 17.11 5.47
N SER A 207 10.35 16.13 6.39
CA SER A 207 11.49 15.78 7.24
C SER A 207 12.51 14.89 6.53
N GLU A 208 12.05 13.81 5.94
CA GLU A 208 12.90 12.77 5.35
C GLU A 208 12.98 12.89 3.81
N GLY A 209 11.81 13.06 3.14
CA GLY A 209 11.70 12.95 1.69
C GLY A 209 11.87 11.50 1.21
N PHE A 210 12.09 11.36 -0.11
CA PHE A 210 12.35 10.06 -0.72
C PHE A 210 13.42 10.21 -1.82
N ASP A 211 14.44 9.36 -1.81
CA ASP A 211 15.56 9.45 -2.76
C ASP A 211 15.18 9.06 -4.20
N GLY A 212 14.07 8.31 -4.37
CA GLY A 212 13.52 7.92 -5.68
C GLY A 212 12.46 8.89 -6.20
N LYS A 213 11.68 8.43 -7.17
CA LYS A 213 10.56 9.20 -7.74
C LYS A 213 9.23 8.87 -7.06
N VAL A 214 8.37 9.87 -6.94
CA VAL A 214 7.02 9.76 -6.36
C VAL A 214 5.97 10.16 -7.38
N LEU A 215 4.92 9.33 -7.56
CA LEU A 215 3.78 9.62 -8.43
C LEU A 215 2.49 9.64 -7.59
N ILE A 216 1.77 10.75 -7.61
CA ILE A 216 0.49 10.91 -6.89
C ILE A 216 -0.61 11.30 -7.86
N ASP A 217 -1.73 10.61 -7.78
CA ASP A 217 -2.97 10.94 -8.48
C ASP A 217 -4.12 11.22 -7.52
N ILE A 218 -4.87 12.29 -7.76
CA ILE A 218 -6.06 12.68 -7.00
C ILE A 218 -7.21 12.98 -7.96
N GLY A 219 -8.39 12.45 -7.69
CA GLY A 219 -9.60 12.85 -8.40
C GLY A 219 -10.10 14.24 -7.98
N SER A 220 -10.39 15.12 -8.95
CA SER A 220 -10.87 16.49 -8.64
C SER A 220 -12.28 16.54 -8.05
N LYS A 221 -13.01 15.43 -8.08
CA LYS A 221 -14.35 15.25 -7.48
C LYS A 221 -14.35 14.17 -6.38
N ASP A 222 -13.18 13.92 -5.79
CA ASP A 222 -13.06 13.00 -4.68
C ASP A 222 -13.87 13.50 -3.49
N GLN A 223 -14.85 12.70 -3.05
CA GLN A 223 -15.75 13.04 -1.96
C GLN A 223 -15.06 13.05 -0.59
N PHE A 224 -13.86 12.51 -0.48
CA PHE A 224 -13.06 12.48 0.74
C PHE A 224 -11.93 13.51 0.74
N ILE A 225 -11.90 14.43 -0.21
CA ILE A 225 -10.80 15.37 -0.42
C ILE A 225 -10.37 16.11 0.86
N ASP A 226 -11.34 16.52 1.70
CA ASP A 226 -11.10 17.22 2.95
C ASP A 226 -10.46 16.31 4.03
N LEU A 227 -10.70 14.99 3.96
CA LEU A 227 -10.10 13.99 4.86
C LEU A 227 -8.71 13.58 4.37
N LEU A 228 -8.53 13.51 3.06
CA LEU A 228 -7.26 13.11 2.42
C LEU A 228 -6.19 14.20 2.54
N ARG A 229 -6.57 15.47 2.45
CA ARG A 229 -5.71 16.65 2.53
C ARG A 229 -4.51 16.62 1.56
N PRO A 230 -4.77 16.40 0.27
CA PRO A 230 -3.71 16.22 -0.73
C PRO A 230 -2.84 17.49 -0.92
N GLU A 231 -3.39 18.68 -0.66
CA GLU A 231 -2.69 19.95 -0.74
C GLU A 231 -1.47 20.04 0.21
N THR A 232 -1.54 19.33 1.35
CA THR A 232 -0.43 19.32 2.32
C THR A 232 0.75 18.53 1.79
N LEU A 233 0.49 17.37 1.15
CA LEU A 233 1.53 16.56 0.52
C LEU A 233 2.12 17.27 -0.71
N ALA A 234 1.28 17.89 -1.55
CA ALA A 234 1.74 18.64 -2.72
C ALA A 234 2.65 19.80 -2.32
N SER A 235 2.32 20.52 -1.24
CA SER A 235 3.16 21.57 -0.67
C SER A 235 4.50 21.01 -0.17
N ALA A 236 4.46 19.91 0.58
CA ALA A 236 5.65 19.23 1.09
C ALA A 236 6.58 18.76 -0.02
N MET A 237 6.05 18.12 -1.08
CA MET A 237 6.80 17.71 -2.26
C MET A 237 7.47 18.89 -2.96
N THR A 238 6.76 20.02 -3.07
CA THR A 238 7.28 21.25 -3.69
C THR A 238 8.42 21.85 -2.87
N GLU A 239 8.25 21.96 -1.55
CA GLU A 239 9.25 22.51 -0.64
C GLU A 239 10.54 21.67 -0.62
N ARG A 240 10.40 20.35 -0.59
CA ARG A 240 11.52 19.40 -0.66
C ARG A 240 12.14 19.28 -2.04
N ARG A 241 11.48 19.81 -3.10
CA ARG A 241 11.85 19.57 -4.50
C ARG A 241 11.90 18.07 -4.81
N GLN A 242 10.93 17.33 -4.26
CA GLN A 242 10.82 15.90 -4.46
C GLN A 242 10.69 15.57 -5.95
N SER A 243 11.52 14.66 -6.43
CA SER A 243 11.42 14.18 -7.81
C SER A 243 10.13 13.37 -8.00
N GLY A 244 9.36 13.68 -9.04
CA GLY A 244 8.11 12.98 -9.33
C GLY A 244 7.01 13.89 -9.82
N GLU A 245 5.77 13.41 -9.74
CA GLU A 245 4.60 14.10 -10.23
C GLU A 245 3.46 14.07 -9.20
N PHE A 246 2.72 15.18 -9.12
CA PHE A 246 1.45 15.26 -8.40
C PHE A 246 0.39 15.69 -9.41
N ARG A 247 -0.55 14.78 -9.75
CA ARG A 247 -1.54 14.97 -10.80
C ARG A 247 -2.95 15.10 -10.21
N ILE A 248 -3.74 16.04 -10.74
CA ILE A 248 -5.16 16.17 -10.42
C ILE A 248 -5.97 15.71 -11.62
N GLN A 249 -6.68 14.61 -11.47
CA GLN A 249 -7.46 13.98 -12.53
C GLN A 249 -8.87 14.59 -12.59
N SER A 250 -9.14 15.35 -13.65
CA SER A 250 -10.39 16.12 -13.76
C SER A 250 -11.61 15.23 -13.87
N GLY A 251 -12.60 15.44 -12.99
CA GLY A 251 -13.90 14.77 -12.99
C GLY A 251 -13.94 13.42 -12.29
N TYR A 252 -12.82 12.86 -11.87
CA TYR A 252 -12.75 11.59 -11.17
C TYR A 252 -13.04 11.73 -9.67
N ASP A 253 -13.63 10.69 -9.10
CA ASP A 253 -13.96 10.52 -7.69
C ASP A 253 -12.96 9.59 -6.98
N HIS A 254 -13.33 9.00 -5.82
CA HIS A 254 -12.50 8.08 -5.03
C HIS A 254 -12.65 6.60 -5.42
N SER A 255 -13.46 6.30 -6.42
CA SER A 255 -13.87 4.92 -6.72
C SER A 255 -12.81 4.12 -7.48
N TYR A 256 -13.06 2.81 -7.61
CA TYR A 256 -12.25 1.95 -8.47
C TYR A 256 -12.37 2.29 -9.96
N PHE A 257 -13.33 3.10 -10.40
CA PHE A 257 -13.34 3.65 -11.77
C PHE A 257 -12.18 4.63 -11.98
N PHE A 258 -11.86 5.45 -10.97
CA PHE A 258 -10.65 6.26 -10.97
C PHE A 258 -9.40 5.37 -10.96
N VAL A 259 -9.31 4.43 -10.02
CA VAL A 259 -8.16 3.53 -9.89
C VAL A 259 -7.88 2.78 -11.18
N SER A 260 -8.89 2.11 -11.78
CA SER A 260 -8.73 1.31 -12.98
C SER A 260 -8.40 2.12 -14.24
N THR A 261 -8.67 3.43 -14.22
CA THR A 261 -8.29 4.31 -15.33
C THR A 261 -6.79 4.65 -15.32
N PHE A 262 -6.18 4.76 -14.15
CA PHE A 262 -4.80 5.25 -14.02
C PHE A 262 -3.80 4.19 -13.51
N VAL A 263 -4.25 3.00 -13.13
CA VAL A 263 -3.38 1.97 -12.56
C VAL A 263 -2.27 1.53 -13.52
N ASP A 264 -2.56 1.48 -14.82
CA ASP A 264 -1.57 1.09 -15.84
C ASP A 264 -0.42 2.11 -15.90
N ASP A 265 -0.70 3.42 -15.79
CA ASP A 265 0.32 4.47 -15.68
C ASP A 265 1.21 4.25 -14.45
N HIS A 266 0.60 3.87 -13.31
CA HIS A 266 1.34 3.60 -12.08
C HIS A 266 2.22 2.35 -12.20
N VAL A 267 1.71 1.27 -12.82
CA VAL A 267 2.51 0.06 -13.05
C VAL A 267 3.66 0.35 -14.01
N ALA A 268 3.40 1.08 -15.11
CA ALA A 268 4.43 1.49 -16.07
C ALA A 268 5.51 2.37 -15.41
N PHE A 269 5.11 3.34 -14.57
CA PHE A 269 6.01 4.19 -13.80
C PHE A 269 6.96 3.37 -12.91
N HIS A 270 6.44 2.37 -12.20
CA HIS A 270 7.24 1.49 -11.37
C HIS A 270 8.16 0.60 -12.22
N ALA A 271 7.64 0.01 -13.27
CA ALA A 271 8.39 -0.89 -14.15
C ALA A 271 9.57 -0.18 -14.82
N ASP A 272 9.40 1.07 -15.26
CA ASP A 272 10.48 1.87 -15.84
C ASP A 272 11.66 2.02 -14.85
N LEU A 273 11.37 2.28 -13.58
CA LEU A 273 12.39 2.46 -12.55
C LEU A 273 12.96 1.15 -11.97
N LEU A 274 12.27 0.02 -12.17
CA LEU A 274 12.71 -1.30 -11.71
C LEU A 274 13.53 -2.04 -12.76
N ASN A 275 13.32 -1.77 -14.06
CA ASN A 275 13.95 -2.49 -15.17
C ASN A 275 15.14 -1.74 -15.80
N ASN A 276 15.32 -0.45 -15.51
CA ASN A 276 16.35 0.40 -16.15
C ASN A 276 17.55 0.73 -15.23
N GLU A 277 17.76 -0.02 -14.15
CA GLU A 277 18.95 0.10 -13.27
C GLU A 277 20.00 -0.99 -13.48
#